data_1e1ac024f8452cefbb61aa4d72a90ca8
#
_entry.id   1e1ac024f8452cefbb61aa4d72a90ca8
#
_cell.length_a   1.000
_cell.length_b   1.000
_cell.length_c   1.000
_cell.angle_alpha   90.00
_cell.angle_beta   90.00
_cell.angle_gamma   90.00
#
_symmetry.space_group_name_H-M   'P 1'
#
loop_
_entity.id
_entity.type
_entity.pdbx_description
1 polymer ?
#
loop_
_entity_poly.entity_id
_entity_poly.type
_entity_poly.pdbx_seq_one_letter_code
_entity_poly.pdbx_strand_id
1 'polypeptide(L)'
;DTARILHTYVLVGRETELPVGLPEGTLVRTPVEKALVYSSVHCGLLSELGAIDRIGGICDLQYIEIPEIQNRCASGRMVDAGNSMNPDIEKIIDFHPDAILLSPFENSGGYGRIEKLGIPVIECADYMETSPLGRSEWVRFFGLLFGKRRQADSLFTAVRADYLQLCDLVKSVNQRPTVISELKSGSAWYVPGGKSTTGRLYQDAGAAYVWAEDEHSGSIPLSFETVF
;
A
#
# COMPACT_ATOMS: atom_id res chain seq x y z
N ASP A 1 10.38 11.73 -16.00
CA ASP A 1 10.39 10.32 -16.38
C ASP A 1 9.09 9.97 -17.06
N THR A 2 9.17 9.42 -18.24
CA THR A 2 7.97 8.99 -18.95
C THR A 2 7.32 7.90 -18.15
N ALA A 3 6.11 8.17 -17.67
CA ALA A 3 5.37 7.27 -16.81
C ALA A 3 5.27 5.88 -17.44
N ARG A 4 6.02 4.93 -16.91
CA ARG A 4 5.82 3.52 -17.24
C ARG A 4 4.54 3.08 -16.53
N ILE A 5 3.53 2.72 -17.30
CA ILE A 5 2.30 2.12 -16.76
C ILE A 5 2.68 0.74 -16.22
N LEU A 6 2.52 0.52 -14.92
CA LEU A 6 2.74 -0.76 -14.29
C LEU A 6 1.55 -1.69 -14.54
N HIS A 7 0.33 -1.18 -14.36
CA HIS A 7 -0.90 -1.94 -14.55
C HIS A 7 -2.08 -1.02 -14.92
N THR A 8 -3.06 -1.55 -15.64
CA THR A 8 -4.29 -0.85 -15.97
C THR A 8 -5.49 -1.59 -15.36
N TYR A 9 -6.29 -0.88 -14.60
CA TYR A 9 -7.55 -1.40 -14.02
C TYR A 9 -8.73 -0.72 -14.68
N VAL A 10 -9.68 -1.52 -15.16
CA VAL A 10 -10.93 -1.04 -15.75
C VAL A 10 -12.04 -1.21 -14.71
N LEU A 11 -12.46 -0.11 -14.10
CA LEU A 11 -13.48 -0.14 -13.04
C LEU A 11 -14.86 0.01 -13.64
N VAL A 12 -15.73 -0.96 -13.43
CA VAL A 12 -17.11 -0.96 -13.93
C VAL A 12 -18.08 -1.21 -12.77
N GLY A 13 -19.12 -0.39 -12.67
CA GLY A 13 -20.14 -0.55 -11.63
C GLY A 13 -20.77 -1.95 -11.65
N ARG A 14 -21.07 -2.51 -10.47
CA ARG A 14 -21.66 -3.85 -10.36
C ARG A 14 -22.94 -4.02 -11.15
N GLU A 15 -23.82 -3.00 -11.09
CA GLU A 15 -25.12 -3.00 -11.73
C GLU A 15 -25.06 -2.54 -13.21
N THR A 16 -23.87 -2.19 -13.70
CA THR A 16 -23.71 -1.68 -15.06
C THR A 16 -23.38 -2.85 -16.00
N GLU A 17 -24.08 -2.93 -17.13
CA GLU A 17 -23.69 -3.82 -18.22
C GLU A 17 -22.27 -3.47 -18.70
N LEU A 18 -21.53 -4.46 -19.15
CA LEU A 18 -20.19 -4.24 -19.67
C LEU A 18 -20.27 -3.42 -20.97
N PRO A 19 -19.69 -2.22 -21.00
CA PRO A 19 -19.64 -1.44 -22.23
C PRO A 19 -18.86 -2.18 -23.33
N VAL A 20 -19.25 -1.98 -24.57
CA VAL A 20 -18.51 -2.49 -25.72
C VAL A 20 -17.26 -1.64 -25.92
N GLY A 21 -16.13 -2.27 -26.21
CA GLY A 21 -14.88 -1.54 -26.49
C GLY A 21 -14.15 -1.05 -25.26
N LEU A 22 -14.23 -1.77 -24.14
CA LEU A 22 -13.42 -1.49 -22.94
C LEU A 22 -11.93 -1.48 -23.31
N PRO A 23 -11.12 -0.60 -22.68
CA PRO A 23 -9.68 -0.63 -22.83
C PRO A 23 -9.11 -1.96 -22.27
N GLU A 24 -7.92 -2.31 -22.75
CA GLU A 24 -7.18 -3.45 -22.21
C GLU A 24 -6.80 -3.20 -20.74
N GLY A 25 -6.94 -4.20 -19.88
CA GLY A 25 -6.62 -4.12 -18.47
C GLY A 25 -7.40 -5.12 -17.61
N THR A 26 -7.11 -5.13 -16.32
CA THR A 26 -7.84 -5.97 -15.36
C THR A 26 -9.19 -5.35 -15.05
N LEU A 27 -10.26 -6.06 -15.40
CA LEU A 27 -11.64 -5.65 -15.10
C LEU A 27 -11.93 -5.85 -13.61
N VAL A 28 -12.40 -4.80 -12.95
CA VAL A 28 -12.82 -4.84 -11.54
C VAL A 28 -14.24 -4.31 -11.41
N ARG A 29 -15.12 -5.10 -10.82
CA ARG A 29 -16.49 -4.67 -10.48
C ARG A 29 -16.48 -3.87 -9.19
N THR A 30 -16.99 -2.64 -9.24
CA THR A 30 -17.01 -1.72 -8.10
C THR A 30 -18.43 -1.35 -7.68
N PRO A 31 -18.68 -1.11 -6.38
CA PRO A 31 -17.72 -1.28 -5.29
C PRO A 31 -17.31 -2.75 -5.08
N VAL A 32 -16.07 -2.97 -4.69
CA VAL A 32 -15.61 -4.27 -4.18
C VAL A 32 -16.33 -4.51 -2.85
N GLU A 33 -17.00 -5.65 -2.73
CA GLU A 33 -17.80 -5.96 -1.53
C GLU A 33 -17.14 -7.01 -0.65
N LYS A 34 -16.24 -7.80 -1.22
CA LYS A 34 -15.61 -8.92 -0.54
C LYS A 34 -14.17 -9.08 -0.99
N ALA A 35 -13.27 -8.34 -0.35
CA ALA A 35 -11.85 -8.35 -0.67
C ALA A 35 -11.07 -9.38 0.15
N LEU A 36 -10.06 -9.99 -0.48
CA LEU A 36 -8.95 -10.65 0.19
C LEU A 36 -7.79 -9.66 0.24
N VAL A 37 -7.30 -9.33 1.45
CA VAL A 37 -6.28 -8.29 1.66
C VAL A 37 -5.03 -8.90 2.29
N TYR A 38 -3.88 -8.71 1.67
CA TYR A 38 -2.62 -9.31 2.10
C TYR A 38 -1.83 -8.47 3.11
N SER A 39 -2.02 -7.15 3.09
CA SER A 39 -1.18 -6.24 3.87
C SER A 39 -1.95 -5.58 5.02
N SER A 40 -1.35 -5.53 6.21
CA SER A 40 -1.86 -4.77 7.35
C SER A 40 -2.01 -3.27 7.03
N VAL A 41 -1.15 -2.72 6.16
CA VAL A 41 -1.24 -1.32 5.69
C VAL A 41 -2.54 -1.09 4.94
N HIS A 42 -2.90 -1.99 4.01
CA HIS A 42 -4.14 -1.88 3.25
C HIS A 42 -5.38 -2.11 4.13
N CYS A 43 -5.29 -3.00 5.12
CA CYS A 43 -6.34 -3.16 6.12
C CYS A 43 -6.58 -1.87 6.92
N GLY A 44 -5.50 -1.21 7.36
CA GLY A 44 -5.57 0.08 8.05
C GLY A 44 -6.21 1.17 7.18
N LEU A 45 -5.80 1.25 5.92
CA LEU A 45 -6.35 2.21 4.96
C LEU A 45 -7.85 2.01 4.73
N LEU A 46 -8.30 0.75 4.60
CA LEU A 46 -9.74 0.43 4.47
C LEU A 46 -10.52 0.74 5.75
N SER A 47 -9.89 0.59 6.92
CA SER A 47 -10.47 1.01 8.20
C SER A 47 -10.70 2.52 8.22
N GLU A 48 -9.70 3.32 7.86
CA GLU A 48 -9.81 4.78 7.78
C GLU A 48 -10.88 5.26 6.78
N LEU A 49 -11.07 4.52 5.69
CA LEU A 49 -12.12 4.79 4.72
C LEU A 49 -13.52 4.35 5.19
N GLY A 50 -13.66 3.71 6.35
CA GLY A 50 -14.92 3.10 6.79
C GLY A 50 -15.39 1.99 5.85
N ALA A 51 -14.44 1.17 5.35
CA ALA A 51 -14.68 0.05 4.46
C ALA A 51 -14.13 -1.29 5.01
N ILE A 52 -13.85 -1.35 6.30
CA ILE A 52 -13.33 -2.56 6.95
C ILE A 52 -14.30 -3.75 6.84
N ASP A 53 -15.59 -3.49 6.74
CA ASP A 53 -16.65 -4.48 6.52
C ASP A 53 -16.51 -5.17 5.15
N ARG A 54 -15.83 -4.54 4.21
CA ARG A 54 -15.55 -5.09 2.86
C ARG A 54 -14.35 -6.04 2.83
N ILE A 55 -13.60 -6.12 3.91
CA ILE A 55 -12.56 -7.13 4.06
C ILE A 55 -13.24 -8.42 4.51
N GLY A 56 -13.28 -9.39 3.61
CA GLY A 56 -13.86 -10.70 3.90
C GLY A 56 -12.82 -11.78 4.16
N GLY A 57 -11.56 -11.54 3.76
CA GLY A 57 -10.43 -12.42 4.05
C GLY A 57 -9.11 -11.65 4.14
N ILE A 58 -8.15 -12.24 4.84
CA ILE A 58 -6.81 -11.69 5.02
C ILE A 58 -5.75 -12.78 4.89
N CYS A 59 -4.51 -12.35 4.66
CA CYS A 59 -3.32 -13.16 4.89
C CYS A 59 -2.50 -12.59 6.05
N ASP A 60 -1.60 -13.40 6.58
CA ASP A 60 -0.64 -12.98 7.62
C ASP A 60 -1.30 -12.32 8.85
N LEU A 61 -2.39 -12.90 9.35
CA LEU A 61 -3.17 -12.40 10.50
C LEU A 61 -2.30 -12.00 11.69
N GLN A 62 -1.19 -12.70 11.90
CA GLN A 62 -0.23 -12.45 12.98
C GLN A 62 0.40 -11.06 12.96
N TYR A 63 0.39 -10.36 11.80
CA TYR A 63 0.92 -9.00 11.65
C TYR A 63 -0.17 -7.93 11.57
N ILE A 64 -1.43 -8.31 11.73
CA ILE A 64 -2.57 -7.38 11.66
C ILE A 64 -3.09 -7.11 13.07
N GLU A 65 -2.66 -6.02 13.69
CA GLU A 65 -3.03 -5.63 15.05
C GLU A 65 -4.36 -4.86 15.16
N ILE A 66 -5.21 -4.94 14.12
CA ILE A 66 -6.52 -4.27 14.12
C ILE A 66 -7.53 -5.14 14.86
N PRO A 67 -8.06 -4.69 16.03
CA PRO A 67 -8.89 -5.54 16.89
C PRO A 67 -10.15 -6.07 16.20
N GLU A 68 -10.76 -5.27 15.32
CA GLU A 68 -11.95 -5.70 14.59
C GLU A 68 -11.65 -6.87 13.65
N ILE A 69 -10.52 -6.86 12.93
CA ILE A 69 -10.07 -7.94 12.05
C ILE A 69 -9.80 -9.19 12.87
N GLN A 70 -9.05 -9.08 13.97
CA GLN A 70 -8.74 -10.18 14.87
C GLN A 70 -10.03 -10.85 15.39
N ASN A 71 -10.98 -10.05 15.85
CA ASN A 71 -12.27 -10.54 16.36
C ASN A 71 -13.12 -11.21 15.27
N ARG A 72 -13.09 -10.68 14.04
CA ARG A 72 -13.84 -11.26 12.91
C ARG A 72 -13.23 -12.58 12.46
N CYS A 73 -11.90 -12.72 12.45
CA CYS A 73 -11.23 -13.99 12.18
C CYS A 73 -11.49 -15.01 13.29
N ALA A 74 -11.34 -14.63 14.54
CA ALA A 74 -11.60 -15.52 15.69
C ALA A 74 -13.05 -16.04 15.74
N SER A 75 -14.01 -15.23 15.28
CA SER A 75 -15.43 -15.62 15.22
C SER A 75 -15.84 -16.30 13.91
N GLY A 76 -14.91 -16.58 12.99
CA GLY A 76 -15.18 -17.19 11.69
C GLY A 76 -15.94 -16.30 10.70
N ARG A 77 -16.08 -15.01 10.97
CA ARG A 77 -16.74 -14.03 10.08
C ARG A 77 -15.81 -13.45 9.03
N MET A 78 -14.52 -13.73 9.11
CA MET A 78 -13.50 -13.36 8.15
C MET A 78 -12.56 -14.55 7.95
N VAL A 79 -12.18 -14.80 6.72
CA VAL A 79 -11.29 -15.90 6.37
C VAL A 79 -9.84 -15.53 6.62
N ASP A 80 -9.12 -16.37 7.36
CA ASP A 80 -7.67 -16.35 7.39
C ASP A 80 -7.14 -17.30 6.32
N ALA A 81 -6.63 -16.74 5.23
CA ALA A 81 -6.05 -17.49 4.12
C ALA A 81 -4.59 -17.90 4.34
N GLY A 82 -4.06 -17.69 5.55
CA GLY A 82 -2.73 -18.12 5.95
C GLY A 82 -1.61 -17.17 5.53
N ASN A 83 -0.49 -17.73 5.13
CA ASN A 83 0.71 -16.96 4.80
C ASN A 83 0.62 -16.37 3.39
N SER A 84 0.94 -15.09 3.22
CA SER A 84 0.87 -14.37 1.94
C SER A 84 1.80 -14.92 0.86
N MET A 85 2.93 -15.52 1.23
CA MET A 85 3.87 -16.13 0.28
C MET A 85 3.40 -17.52 -0.21
N ASN A 86 2.53 -18.18 0.54
CA ASN A 86 1.93 -19.47 0.18
C ASN A 86 0.51 -19.58 0.76
N PRO A 87 -0.44 -18.81 0.20
CA PRO A 87 -1.79 -18.76 0.72
C PRO A 87 -2.55 -20.08 0.47
N ASP A 88 -3.53 -20.31 1.32
CA ASP A 88 -4.46 -21.45 1.22
C ASP A 88 -5.44 -21.22 0.07
N ILE A 89 -5.11 -21.80 -1.08
CA ILE A 89 -5.89 -21.65 -2.32
C ILE A 89 -7.30 -22.22 -2.19
N GLU A 90 -7.47 -23.32 -1.42
CA GLU A 90 -8.79 -23.93 -1.23
C GLU A 90 -9.70 -22.97 -0.44
N LYS A 91 -9.19 -22.37 0.63
CA LYS A 91 -9.93 -21.34 1.36
C LYS A 91 -10.27 -20.13 0.49
N ILE A 92 -9.36 -19.70 -0.40
CA ILE A 92 -9.63 -18.57 -1.30
C ILE A 92 -10.73 -18.93 -2.30
N ILE A 93 -10.72 -20.15 -2.84
CA ILE A 93 -11.75 -20.64 -3.75
C ILE A 93 -13.11 -20.68 -3.04
N ASP A 94 -13.17 -21.27 -1.86
CA ASP A 94 -14.42 -21.39 -1.08
C ASP A 94 -14.95 -20.01 -0.65
N PHE A 95 -14.05 -19.11 -0.35
CA PHE A 95 -14.37 -17.76 0.05
C PHE A 95 -14.91 -16.89 -1.10
N HIS A 96 -14.50 -17.12 -2.36
CA HIS A 96 -14.90 -16.36 -3.54
C HIS A 96 -14.80 -14.83 -3.37
N PRO A 97 -13.60 -14.24 -3.23
CA PRO A 97 -13.46 -12.80 -3.16
C PRO A 97 -13.74 -12.14 -4.51
N ASP A 98 -14.22 -10.90 -4.48
CA ASP A 98 -14.40 -10.06 -5.67
C ASP A 98 -13.09 -9.54 -6.24
N ALA A 99 -12.09 -9.38 -5.37
CA ALA A 99 -10.75 -8.92 -5.71
C ALA A 99 -9.74 -9.36 -4.64
N ILE A 100 -8.50 -9.50 -5.06
CA ILE A 100 -7.34 -9.78 -4.21
C ILE A 100 -6.44 -8.55 -4.24
N LEU A 101 -6.20 -7.95 -3.08
CA LEU A 101 -5.31 -6.79 -2.90
C LEU A 101 -3.99 -7.27 -2.31
N LEU A 102 -2.91 -7.08 -3.03
CA LEU A 102 -1.58 -7.48 -2.60
C LEU A 102 -0.53 -6.44 -3.02
N SER A 103 0.63 -6.47 -2.39
CA SER A 103 1.77 -5.67 -2.83
C SER A 103 2.57 -6.46 -3.87
N PRO A 104 2.91 -5.86 -5.03
CA PRO A 104 3.75 -6.53 -6.00
C PRO A 104 5.17 -6.72 -5.43
N PHE A 105 5.82 -7.84 -5.74
CA PHE A 105 7.22 -8.06 -5.43
C PHE A 105 8.06 -7.98 -6.70
N GLU A 106 9.14 -7.23 -6.67
CA GLU A 106 10.14 -7.31 -7.72
C GLU A 106 10.63 -8.77 -7.82
N ASN A 107 10.65 -9.32 -9.02
CA ASN A 107 11.06 -10.69 -9.32
C ASN A 107 10.15 -11.82 -8.81
N SER A 108 8.91 -11.55 -8.46
CA SER A 108 7.98 -12.62 -8.05
C SER A 108 7.67 -13.63 -9.15
N GLY A 109 7.93 -13.29 -10.40
CA GLY A 109 7.61 -14.16 -11.54
C GLY A 109 6.10 -14.39 -11.75
N GLY A 110 5.27 -13.57 -11.10
CA GLY A 110 3.82 -13.68 -11.07
C GLY A 110 3.28 -14.21 -9.74
N TYR A 111 1.95 -14.34 -9.65
CA TYR A 111 1.25 -14.76 -8.43
C TYR A 111 0.85 -16.24 -8.43
N GLY A 112 1.45 -17.01 -9.33
CA GLY A 112 1.34 -18.46 -9.37
C GLY A 112 -0.10 -18.98 -9.50
N ARG A 113 -0.58 -19.70 -8.47
CA ARG A 113 -1.92 -20.29 -8.50
C ARG A 113 -3.05 -19.25 -8.42
N ILE A 114 -2.80 -18.11 -7.82
CA ILE A 114 -3.80 -17.04 -7.64
C ILE A 114 -4.26 -16.50 -8.99
N GLU A 115 -3.36 -16.30 -9.94
CA GLU A 115 -3.69 -15.82 -11.30
C GLU A 115 -4.66 -16.75 -12.03
N LYS A 116 -4.60 -18.04 -11.72
CA LYS A 116 -5.44 -19.06 -12.35
C LYS A 116 -6.88 -19.10 -11.80
N LEU A 117 -7.15 -18.36 -10.72
CA LEU A 117 -8.47 -18.33 -10.11
C LEU A 117 -9.46 -17.45 -10.88
N GLY A 118 -8.99 -16.63 -11.81
CA GLY A 118 -9.85 -15.68 -12.54
C GLY A 118 -10.40 -14.56 -11.67
N ILE A 119 -9.86 -14.37 -10.46
CA ILE A 119 -10.21 -13.29 -9.54
C ILE A 119 -9.31 -12.10 -9.87
N PRO A 120 -9.83 -10.86 -10.00
CA PRO A 120 -9.02 -9.69 -10.23
C PRO A 120 -7.96 -9.50 -9.15
N VAL A 121 -6.69 -9.49 -9.53
CA VAL A 121 -5.57 -9.16 -8.65
C VAL A 121 -5.27 -7.69 -8.78
N ILE A 122 -5.27 -6.98 -7.66
CA ILE A 122 -4.99 -5.54 -7.57
C ILE A 122 -3.64 -5.36 -6.91
N GLU A 123 -2.66 -4.95 -7.70
CA GLU A 123 -1.30 -4.67 -7.27
C GLU A 123 -1.24 -3.29 -6.61
N CYS A 124 -1.15 -3.28 -5.30
CA CYS A 124 -1.05 -2.07 -4.51
C CYS A 124 0.43 -1.69 -4.36
N ALA A 125 0.91 -0.87 -5.30
CA ALA A 125 2.32 -0.45 -5.37
C ALA A 125 2.61 0.83 -4.57
N ASP A 126 1.83 1.13 -3.54
CA ASP A 126 1.97 2.33 -2.70
C ASP A 126 3.34 2.45 -2.03
N TYR A 127 3.98 1.34 -1.71
CA TYR A 127 5.32 1.32 -1.13
C TYR A 127 6.43 1.74 -2.11
N MET A 128 6.15 1.70 -3.43
CA MET A 128 7.09 2.12 -4.48
C MET A 128 7.07 3.63 -4.74
N GLU A 129 6.14 4.35 -4.10
CA GLU A 129 6.07 5.80 -4.22
C GLU A 129 7.32 6.47 -3.64
N THR A 130 7.75 7.55 -4.28
CA THR A 130 8.96 8.29 -3.92
C THR A 130 8.68 9.54 -3.10
N SER A 131 7.42 9.76 -2.72
CA SER A 131 7.02 10.88 -1.87
C SER A 131 5.93 10.49 -0.88
N PRO A 132 5.92 11.09 0.33
CA PRO A 132 4.87 10.83 1.32
C PRO A 132 3.47 11.17 0.83
N LEU A 133 3.31 12.25 0.08
CA LEU A 133 2.01 12.63 -0.49
C LEU A 133 1.58 11.69 -1.62
N GLY A 134 2.52 11.24 -2.47
CA GLY A 134 2.24 10.23 -3.49
C GLY A 134 1.70 8.95 -2.85
N ARG A 135 2.39 8.47 -1.80
CA ARG A 135 1.95 7.30 -1.05
C ARG A 135 0.58 7.51 -0.39
N SER A 136 0.33 8.67 0.20
CA SER A 136 -0.96 9.00 0.81
C SER A 136 -2.08 9.09 -0.23
N GLU A 137 -1.79 9.48 -1.46
CA GLU A 137 -2.79 9.63 -2.52
C GLU A 137 -3.42 8.29 -2.95
N TRP A 138 -2.77 7.16 -2.68
CA TRP A 138 -3.34 5.84 -2.92
C TRP A 138 -4.70 5.63 -2.24
N VAL A 139 -4.99 6.36 -1.16
CA VAL A 139 -6.31 6.35 -0.53
C VAL A 139 -7.44 6.64 -1.53
N ARG A 140 -7.18 7.47 -2.56
CA ARG A 140 -8.16 7.79 -3.60
C ARG A 140 -8.44 6.59 -4.51
N PHE A 141 -7.40 5.82 -4.85
CA PHE A 141 -7.58 4.58 -5.61
C PHE A 141 -8.44 3.59 -4.83
N PHE A 142 -8.15 3.38 -3.55
CA PHE A 142 -8.99 2.56 -2.68
C PHE A 142 -10.43 3.13 -2.57
N GLY A 143 -10.56 4.45 -2.50
CA GLY A 143 -11.87 5.10 -2.52
C GLY A 143 -12.70 4.77 -3.76
N LEU A 144 -12.07 4.66 -4.93
CA LEU A 144 -12.73 4.24 -6.17
C LEU A 144 -13.11 2.76 -6.12
N LEU A 145 -12.21 1.89 -5.67
CA LEU A 145 -12.45 0.45 -5.58
C LEU A 145 -13.63 0.10 -4.66
N PHE A 146 -13.72 0.77 -3.51
CA PHE A 146 -14.68 0.46 -2.46
C PHE A 146 -15.90 1.41 -2.39
N GLY A 147 -16.07 2.26 -3.40
CA GLY A 147 -17.21 3.19 -3.46
C GLY A 147 -17.17 4.28 -2.39
N LYS A 148 -15.98 4.63 -1.90
CA LYS A 148 -15.73 5.63 -0.84
C LYS A 148 -15.03 6.88 -1.35
N ARG A 149 -15.25 7.23 -2.62
CA ARG A 149 -14.53 8.33 -3.28
C ARG A 149 -14.55 9.65 -2.49
N ARG A 150 -15.73 10.05 -1.99
CA ARG A 150 -15.85 11.32 -1.25
C ARG A 150 -15.03 11.32 0.04
N GLN A 151 -15.08 10.21 0.78
CA GLN A 151 -14.31 10.04 2.01
C GLN A 151 -12.80 10.08 1.71
N ALA A 152 -12.38 9.37 0.68
CA ALA A 152 -10.98 9.33 0.24
C ALA A 152 -10.46 10.70 -0.20
N ASP A 153 -11.25 11.44 -1.00
CA ASP A 153 -10.89 12.80 -1.41
C ASP A 153 -10.78 13.76 -0.22
N SER A 154 -11.73 13.67 0.73
CA SER A 154 -11.70 14.48 1.96
C SER A 154 -10.47 14.15 2.82
N LEU A 155 -10.20 12.87 3.06
CA LEU A 155 -9.06 12.41 3.84
C LEU A 155 -7.74 12.85 3.21
N PHE A 156 -7.53 12.60 1.91
CA PHE A 156 -6.31 13.03 1.24
C PHE A 156 -6.14 14.54 1.25
N THR A 157 -7.23 15.31 1.05
CA THR A 157 -7.18 16.77 1.06
C THR A 157 -6.73 17.29 2.42
N ALA A 158 -7.24 16.73 3.52
CA ALA A 158 -6.84 17.09 4.88
C ALA A 158 -5.36 16.74 5.12
N VAL A 159 -4.96 15.50 4.86
CA VAL A 159 -3.56 15.04 5.01
C VAL A 159 -2.60 15.92 4.20
N ARG A 160 -2.96 16.23 2.96
CA ARG A 160 -2.13 17.09 2.10
C ARG A 160 -2.00 18.51 2.66
N ALA A 161 -3.09 19.09 3.17
CA ALA A 161 -3.07 20.43 3.74
C ALA A 161 -2.17 20.49 4.97
N ASP A 162 -2.33 19.56 5.90
CA ASP A 162 -1.53 19.47 7.13
C ASP A 162 -0.05 19.22 6.80
N TYR A 163 0.23 18.31 5.88
CA TYR A 163 1.59 18.01 5.44
C TYR A 163 2.30 19.25 4.88
N LEU A 164 1.64 19.98 3.96
CA LEU A 164 2.21 21.17 3.37
C LEU A 164 2.39 22.29 4.39
N GLN A 165 1.46 22.45 5.34
CA GLN A 165 1.61 23.39 6.44
C GLN A 165 2.82 23.09 7.31
N LEU A 166 3.05 21.82 7.66
CA LEU A 166 4.23 21.39 8.41
C LEU A 166 5.52 21.65 7.62
N CYS A 167 5.55 21.35 6.33
CA CYS A 167 6.69 21.67 5.46
C CYS A 167 6.98 23.18 5.44
N ASP A 168 5.96 24.01 5.42
CA ASP A 168 6.14 25.48 5.43
C ASP A 168 6.69 25.99 6.76
N LEU A 169 6.25 25.44 7.88
CA LEU A 169 6.78 25.78 9.22
C LEU A 169 8.28 25.52 9.31
N VAL A 170 8.76 24.45 8.72
CA VAL A 170 10.18 24.05 8.79
C VAL A 170 11.11 24.95 7.95
N LYS A 171 10.57 25.62 6.92
CA LYS A 171 11.38 26.51 6.06
C LYS A 171 12.10 27.64 6.81
N SER A 172 11.49 28.09 7.91
CA SER A 172 12.04 29.15 8.76
C SER A 172 13.04 28.67 9.82
N VAL A 173 13.24 27.35 9.96
CA VAL A 173 14.12 26.78 10.98
C VAL A 173 15.56 26.78 10.49
N ASN A 174 16.44 27.48 11.22
CA ASN A 174 17.87 27.63 10.87
C ASN A 174 18.71 26.41 11.30
N GLN A 175 18.35 25.77 12.41
CA GLN A 175 19.02 24.55 12.88
C GLN A 175 18.33 23.32 12.34
N ARG A 176 19.07 22.52 11.61
CA ARG A 176 18.57 21.26 11.04
C ARG A 176 19.22 20.10 11.78
N PRO A 177 18.44 19.29 12.53
CA PRO A 177 18.99 18.12 13.22
C PRO A 177 19.46 17.08 12.20
N THR A 178 20.61 16.48 12.45
CA THR A 178 21.07 15.32 11.69
C THR A 178 20.24 14.11 12.08
N VAL A 179 19.77 13.35 11.09
CA VAL A 179 18.96 12.15 11.30
C VAL A 179 19.66 10.94 10.71
N ILE A 180 19.79 9.91 11.53
CA ILE A 180 20.08 8.52 11.15
C ILE A 180 18.91 7.69 11.64
N SER A 181 18.43 6.81 10.80
CA SER A 181 17.33 5.92 11.12
C SER A 181 17.67 4.46 10.85
N GLU A 182 16.74 3.61 11.22
CA GLU A 182 16.79 2.18 11.07
C GLU A 182 17.78 1.49 12.03
N LEU A 183 17.76 0.17 11.98
CA LEU A 183 18.63 -0.66 12.81
C LEU A 183 19.45 -1.60 11.92
N LYS A 184 20.60 -1.99 12.42
CA LYS A 184 21.39 -3.03 11.78
C LYS A 184 20.60 -4.34 11.75
N SER A 185 20.47 -4.92 10.57
CA SER A 185 19.84 -6.23 10.36
C SER A 185 20.86 -7.19 9.74
N GLY A 186 21.22 -8.22 10.47
CA GLY A 186 22.27 -9.15 10.05
C GLY A 186 23.64 -8.47 9.90
N SER A 187 24.23 -8.56 8.70
CA SER A 187 25.53 -7.97 8.38
C SER A 187 25.45 -6.54 7.82
N ALA A 188 24.26 -6.04 7.53
CA ALA A 188 24.07 -4.74 6.90
C ALA A 188 23.18 -3.81 7.74
N TRP A 189 23.41 -2.51 7.56
CA TRP A 189 22.53 -1.46 8.04
C TRP A 189 21.76 -0.92 6.83
N TYR A 190 20.45 -1.14 6.80
CA TYR A 190 19.59 -0.66 5.70
C TYR A 190 19.08 0.73 6.04
N VAL A 191 19.55 1.74 5.31
CA VAL A 191 19.09 3.13 5.45
C VAL A 191 18.23 3.54 4.26
N PRO A 192 17.26 4.44 4.42
CA PRO A 192 16.48 4.95 3.30
C PRO A 192 17.35 5.68 2.29
N GLY A 193 17.20 5.39 1.00
CA GLY A 193 17.82 6.20 -0.05
C GLY A 193 17.27 7.63 -0.07
N GLY A 194 18.02 8.57 -0.58
CA GLY A 194 17.63 9.98 -0.62
C GLY A 194 16.35 10.25 -1.42
N LYS A 195 16.10 9.44 -2.46
CA LYS A 195 14.87 9.50 -3.28
C LYS A 195 13.77 8.54 -2.83
N SER A 196 13.93 7.87 -1.68
CA SER A 196 12.86 7.08 -1.09
C SER A 196 11.79 7.96 -0.42
N THR A 197 10.61 7.40 -0.21
CA THR A 197 9.55 8.08 0.56
C THR A 197 10.03 8.54 1.93
N THR A 198 10.78 7.72 2.65
CA THR A 198 11.32 8.05 3.98
C THR A 198 12.43 9.08 3.89
N GLY A 199 13.36 8.96 2.94
CA GLY A 199 14.40 9.97 2.72
C GLY A 199 13.80 11.33 2.38
N ARG A 200 12.76 11.34 1.55
CA ARG A 200 12.01 12.57 1.24
C ARG A 200 11.29 13.13 2.46
N LEU A 201 10.68 12.28 3.29
CA LEU A 201 10.02 12.70 4.53
C LEU A 201 10.99 13.44 5.47
N TYR A 202 12.22 12.94 5.64
CA TYR A 202 13.23 13.60 6.46
C TYR A 202 13.60 14.97 5.91
N GLN A 203 13.79 15.09 4.60
CA GLN A 203 14.07 16.37 3.94
C GLN A 203 12.91 17.36 4.13
N ASP A 204 11.68 16.92 3.89
CA ASP A 204 10.48 17.74 4.02
C ASP A 204 10.20 18.15 5.48
N ALA A 205 10.62 17.32 6.45
CA ALA A 205 10.61 17.64 7.88
C ALA A 205 11.78 18.57 8.30
N GLY A 206 12.63 18.98 7.37
CA GLY A 206 13.76 19.90 7.63
C GLY A 206 14.96 19.25 8.30
N ALA A 207 15.09 17.94 8.30
CA ALA A 207 16.25 17.26 8.80
C ALA A 207 17.46 17.38 7.85
N ALA A 208 18.66 17.34 8.42
CA ALA A 208 19.88 17.10 7.68
C ALA A 208 20.10 15.59 7.59
N TYR A 209 19.52 15.00 6.55
CA TYR A 209 19.64 13.55 6.32
C TYR A 209 20.98 13.25 5.62
N VAL A 210 21.76 12.34 6.19
CA VAL A 210 23.14 12.05 5.74
C VAL A 210 23.18 11.58 4.29
N TRP A 211 22.20 10.80 3.85
CA TRP A 211 22.09 10.26 2.48
C TRP A 211 21.04 11.00 1.64
N ALA A 212 20.80 12.28 1.89
CA ALA A 212 19.79 13.07 1.16
C ALA A 212 20.06 13.15 -0.34
N GLU A 213 21.33 13.14 -0.75
CA GLU A 213 21.76 13.20 -2.16
C GLU A 213 21.85 11.84 -2.83
N ASP A 214 21.57 10.77 -2.11
CA ASP A 214 21.56 9.43 -2.69
C ASP A 214 20.38 9.25 -3.66
N GLU A 215 20.65 8.63 -4.81
CA GLU A 215 19.71 8.53 -5.92
C GLU A 215 18.74 7.33 -5.81
N HIS A 216 18.91 6.45 -4.80
CA HIS A 216 18.07 5.29 -4.65
C HIS A 216 16.68 5.66 -4.08
N SER A 217 15.64 5.06 -4.67
CA SER A 217 14.26 5.18 -4.19
C SER A 217 13.88 4.10 -3.15
N GLY A 218 14.77 3.14 -2.91
CA GLY A 218 14.63 2.08 -1.91
C GLY A 218 15.63 2.23 -0.77
N SER A 219 15.86 1.15 -0.03
CA SER A 219 16.86 1.10 1.03
C SER A 219 18.27 0.83 0.49
N ILE A 220 19.26 1.44 1.11
CA ILE A 220 20.69 1.26 0.79
C ILE A 220 21.29 0.35 1.86
N PRO A 221 21.92 -0.78 1.48
CA PRO A 221 22.66 -1.61 2.42
C PRO A 221 24.04 -1.00 2.69
N LEU A 222 24.33 -0.65 3.92
CA LEU A 222 25.61 -0.09 4.36
C LEU A 222 26.31 -1.04 5.32
N SER A 223 27.66 -0.99 5.33
CA SER A 223 28.44 -1.64 6.37
C SER A 223 28.35 -0.85 7.69
N PHE A 224 28.62 -1.50 8.80
CA PHE A 224 28.66 -0.83 10.10
C PHE A 224 29.70 0.30 10.11
N GLU A 225 30.86 0.07 9.51
CA GLU A 225 31.97 1.00 9.44
C GLU A 225 31.65 2.25 8.58
N THR A 226 30.68 2.13 7.67
CA THR A 226 30.23 3.26 6.84
C THR A 226 29.30 4.17 7.61
N VAL A 227 28.59 3.66 8.62
CA VAL A 227 27.60 4.41 9.41
C VAL A 227 28.25 5.08 10.61
N PHE A 228 29.33 4.53 11.13
CA PHE A 228 30.12 5.03 12.27
C PHE A 228 31.54 5.44 11.87
#